data_4449a40140c3ded0aad3d6cf9fcdbba4
#
_entry.id   4449a40140c3ded0aad3d6cf9fcdbba4
#
_cell.length_a   1.000
_cell.length_b   1.000
_cell.length_c   1.000
_cell.angle_alpha   90.00
_cell.angle_beta   90.00
_cell.angle_gamma   90.00
#
_symmetry.space_group_name_H-M   'P 1'
#
loop_
_entity.id
_entity.type
_entity.pdbx_description
1 polymer ?
#
loop_
_entity_poly.entity_id
_entity_poly.type
_entity_poly.pdbx_seq_one_letter_code
_entity_poly.pdbx_strand_id
1 'polypeptide(L)' 'SMNSTRRNFIFFTKDGFTLDIDNKEISNMQILGDGFGKDIFEAFKNFKIEHRYLKDFSFKNVMAIQTVGEVITNLEL' A
#
# COMPACT_ATOMS: atom_id res chain seq x y z
N SER A 1 11.08 -22.54 10.13
CA SER A 1 10.19 -23.02 9.42
C SER A 1 9.90 -22.42 8.09
N MET A 2 9.17 -23.11 7.45
CA MET A 2 8.78 -22.80 6.15
C MET A 2 8.08 -21.49 6.06
N ASN A 3 7.56 -21.02 7.09
CA ASN A 3 6.83 -19.77 7.06
C ASN A 3 7.70 -18.57 6.83
N SER A 4 8.98 -18.76 6.97
CA SER A 4 9.90 -17.65 6.75
C SER A 4 9.85 -17.09 5.34
N THR A 5 9.23 -17.81 4.41
CA THR A 5 9.13 -17.31 3.05
C THR A 5 7.96 -16.36 2.85
N ARG A 6 7.07 -16.25 3.82
CA ARG A 6 5.93 -15.36 3.69
C ARG A 6 6.34 -13.94 4.05
N ARG A 7 6.06 -13.02 3.14
CA ARG A 7 6.45 -11.62 3.27
C ARG A 7 5.24 -10.72 3.21
N ASN A 8 5.32 -9.59 3.89
CA ASN A 8 4.26 -8.60 3.87
C ASN A 8 4.72 -7.38 3.07
N PHE A 9 3.80 -6.84 2.27
CA PHE A 9 4.05 -5.65 1.49
C PHE A 9 2.95 -4.65 1.75
N ILE A 10 3.31 -3.37 1.80
CA ILE A 10 2.35 -2.28 1.85
C ILE A 10 2.23 -1.71 0.45
N PHE A 11 0.99 -1.59 -0.02
CA PHE A 11 0.69 -1.08 -1.35
C PHE A 11 0.17 0.35 -1.23
N PHE A 12 0.70 1.21 -2.08
CA PHE A 12 0.35 2.63 -2.05
C PHE A 12 0.36 3.20 -3.45
N THR A 13 -0.22 4.38 -3.60
CA THR A 13 -0.26 5.07 -4.88
C THR A 13 0.06 6.54 -4.70
N LYS A 14 0.61 7.13 -5.74
CA LYS A 14 0.82 8.57 -5.82
C LYS A 14 -0.15 9.22 -6.80
N ASP A 15 -1.15 8.48 -7.25
CA ASP A 15 -2.09 8.96 -8.26
C ASP A 15 -3.11 9.97 -7.72
N GLY A 16 -3.06 10.29 -6.46
CA GLY A 16 -3.97 11.27 -5.90
C GLY A 16 -3.31 12.61 -5.67
N PHE A 17 -4.12 13.55 -5.26
CA PHE A 17 -3.63 14.85 -4.84
C PHE A 17 -4.52 15.38 -3.73
N THR A 18 -4.01 16.38 -3.01
CA THR A 18 -4.81 17.11 -2.04
C THR A 18 -4.52 18.59 -2.24
N LEU A 19 -5.30 19.45 -1.60
CA LEU A 19 -5.10 20.89 -1.69
C LEU A 19 -4.45 21.37 -0.40
N ASP A 20 -3.49 22.29 -0.55
CA ASP A 20 -2.91 22.91 0.62
C ASP A 20 -3.78 24.10 1.08
N ILE A 21 -3.29 24.83 2.07
CA ILE A 21 -4.02 25.94 2.65
C ILE A 21 -4.28 27.05 1.64
N ASP A 22 -3.49 27.11 0.58
CA ASP A 22 -3.63 28.11 -0.48
C ASP A 22 -4.38 27.58 -1.69
N ASN A 23 -5.03 26.42 -1.57
CA ASN A 23 -5.77 25.76 -2.64
C ASN A 23 -4.90 25.31 -3.80
N LYS A 24 -3.63 25.10 -3.55
CA LYS A 24 -2.73 24.55 -4.57
C LYS A 24 -2.70 23.03 -4.47
N GLU A 25 -2.68 22.37 -5.62
CA GLU A 25 -2.58 20.92 -5.64
C GLU A 25 -1.20 20.49 -5.19
N ILE A 26 -1.17 19.55 -4.26
CA ILE A 26 0.07 18.89 -3.83
C ILE A 26 -0.09 17.40 -3.99
N SER A 27 0.99 16.76 -4.38
CA SER A 27 1.00 15.30 -4.52
C SER A 27 0.67 14.65 -3.20
N ASN A 28 -0.11 13.59 -3.28
CA ASN A 28 -0.54 12.87 -2.09
C ASN A 28 -0.20 11.39 -2.24
N MET A 29 0.48 10.84 -1.24
CA MET A 29 0.75 9.42 -1.19
C MET A 29 -0.36 8.77 -0.37
N GLN A 30 -1.04 7.81 -0.96
CA GLN A 30 -2.16 7.16 -0.31
C GLN A 30 -1.86 5.68 -0.13
N ILE A 31 -1.94 5.22 1.11
CA ILE A 31 -1.77 3.80 1.40
C ILE A 31 -3.09 3.10 1.10
N LEU A 32 -3.01 2.06 0.28
CA LEU A 32 -4.19 1.31 -0.13
C LEU A 32 -4.44 0.09 0.74
N GLY A 33 -3.40 -0.48 1.32
CA GLY A 33 -3.52 -1.66 2.15
C GLY A 33 -2.26 -2.49 2.11
N ASP A 34 -2.34 -3.71 2.61
CA ASP A 34 -1.20 -4.61 2.60
C ASP A 34 -1.60 -5.97 2.05
N GLY A 35 -0.61 -6.78 1.79
CA GLY A 35 -0.82 -8.15 1.33
C GLY A 35 0.38 -9.01 1.66
N PHE A 36 0.13 -10.30 1.80
CA PHE A 36 1.16 -11.27 2.13
C PHE A 36 1.34 -12.25 0.99
N GLY A 37 2.56 -12.67 0.78
CA GLY A 37 2.88 -13.67 -0.21
C GLY A 37 4.34 -14.04 -0.14
N LYS A 38 4.73 -15.05 -0.91
CA LYS A 38 6.14 -15.45 -0.96
C LYS A 38 6.98 -14.43 -1.72
N ASP A 39 6.34 -13.63 -2.57
CA ASP A 39 6.99 -12.56 -3.30
C ASP A 39 5.97 -11.46 -3.55
N ILE A 40 6.42 -10.38 -4.17
CA ILE A 40 5.57 -9.22 -4.39
C ILE A 40 4.39 -9.55 -5.32
N PHE A 41 4.57 -10.45 -6.26
CA PHE A 41 3.50 -10.76 -7.22
C PHE A 41 2.39 -11.53 -6.57
N GLU A 42 2.73 -12.49 -5.72
CA GLU A 42 1.72 -13.23 -4.97
C GLU A 42 1.04 -12.32 -3.95
N ALA A 43 1.81 -11.47 -3.27
CA ALA A 43 1.24 -10.54 -2.31
C ALA A 43 0.27 -9.58 -2.99
N PHE A 44 0.61 -9.10 -4.19
CA PHE A 44 -0.26 -8.19 -4.93
C PHE A 44 -1.54 -8.89 -5.37
N LYS A 45 -1.42 -10.14 -5.80
CA LYS A 45 -2.60 -10.92 -6.17
C LYS A 45 -3.55 -11.07 -5.00
N ASN A 46 -3.01 -11.41 -3.83
CA ASN A 46 -3.81 -11.56 -2.64
C ASN A 46 -4.42 -10.24 -2.20
N PHE A 47 -3.65 -9.17 -2.30
CA PHE A 47 -4.12 -7.82 -2.00
C PHE A 47 -5.33 -7.46 -2.88
N LYS A 48 -5.25 -7.73 -4.18
CA LYS A 48 -6.35 -7.40 -5.08
C LYS A 48 -7.61 -8.19 -4.77
N ILE A 49 -7.44 -9.43 -4.34
CA ILE A 49 -8.60 -10.26 -3.96
C ILE A 49 -9.30 -9.66 -2.75
N GLU A 50 -8.53 -9.21 -1.77
CA GLU A 50 -9.10 -8.65 -0.54
C GLU A 50 -9.61 -7.23 -0.70
N HIS A 51 -9.17 -6.54 -1.75
CA HIS A 51 -9.53 -5.13 -1.96
C HIS A 51 -10.16 -4.93 -3.33
N ARG A 52 -11.14 -5.76 -3.66
CA ARG A 52 -11.75 -5.73 -4.98
C ARG A 52 -12.41 -4.40 -5.31
N TYR A 53 -12.84 -3.67 -4.31
CA TYR A 53 -13.45 -2.36 -4.51
C TYR A 53 -12.48 -1.36 -5.16
N LEU A 54 -11.18 -1.62 -5.09
CA LEU A 54 -10.20 -0.69 -5.66
C LEU A 54 -10.27 -0.58 -7.16
N LYS A 55 -10.83 -1.58 -7.83
CA LYS A 55 -10.94 -1.49 -9.29
C LYS A 55 -11.99 -0.47 -9.73
N ASP A 56 -12.83 -0.01 -8.82
CA ASP A 56 -13.78 1.06 -9.11
C ASP A 56 -13.14 2.44 -8.98
N PHE A 57 -11.91 2.48 -8.55
CA PHE A 57 -11.15 3.73 -8.44
C PHE A 57 -10.24 3.87 -9.66
N SER A 58 -9.81 5.09 -9.91
CA SER A 58 -9.01 5.38 -11.10
C SER A 58 -7.51 5.26 -10.87
N PHE A 59 -7.09 4.57 -9.81
CA PHE A 59 -5.67 4.36 -9.58
C PHE A 59 -5.10 3.46 -10.67
N LYS A 60 -4.06 3.92 -11.33
CA LYS A 60 -3.43 3.18 -12.42
C LYS A 60 -2.10 2.60 -12.02
N ASN A 61 -1.39 3.29 -11.14
CA ASN A 61 -0.05 2.87 -10.74
C ASN A 61 -0.05 2.60 -9.25
N VAL A 62 0.35 1.39 -8.88
CA VAL A 62 0.43 0.97 -7.49
C VAL A 62 1.87 0.57 -7.22
N MET A 63 2.41 1.09 -6.14
CA MET A 63 3.75 0.77 -5.70
C MET A 63 3.70 -0.06 -4.44
N ALA A 64 4.79 -0.75 -4.15
CA ALA A 64 4.83 -1.62 -2.98
C ALA A 64 6.15 -1.48 -2.26
N ILE A 65 6.10 -1.57 -0.95
CA ILE A 65 7.28 -1.63 -0.11
C ILE A 65 7.17 -2.88 0.74
N GLN A 66 8.23 -3.68 0.76
CA GLN A 66 8.27 -4.82 1.64
C GLN A 66 8.52 -4.33 3.06
N THR A 67 7.70 -4.83 4.00
CA THR A 67 7.88 -4.46 5.40
C THR A 67 8.90 -5.36 6.06
N VAL A 68 9.52 -4.86 7.11
CA VAL A 68 10.48 -5.60 7.90
C VAL A 68 9.94 -5.72 9.31
N GLY A 69 9.61 -6.94 9.72
CA GLY A 69 9.04 -7.16 11.05
C GLY A 69 7.61 -6.69 11.14
N GLU A 70 7.09 -6.73 12.36
CA GLU A 70 5.68 -6.41 12.60
C GLU A 70 5.50 -5.35 13.68
N VAL A 71 6.56 -4.65 14.02
CA VAL A 71 6.51 -3.67 15.09
C VAL A 71 5.95 -2.36 14.58
N ILE A 72 4.94 -1.85 15.26
CA ILE A 72 4.35 -0.56 14.96
C ILE A 72 4.71 0.37 16.13
N THR A 73 5.28 1.51 15.80
CA THR A 73 5.62 2.50 16.80
C THR A 73 4.71 3.71 16.63
N ASN A 74 4.05 4.09 17.70
CA ASN A 74 3.18 5.26 17.70
C ASN A 74 4.01 6.48 18.08
N LEU A 75 3.92 7.50 17.24
CA LEU A 75 4.67 8.74 17.45
C LEU A 75 3.68 9.90 17.48
N GLU A 76 3.98 10.86 18.35
CA GLU A 76 3.16 12.06 18.47
C GLU A 76 3.85 13.22 17.76
N LEU A 77 3.07 14.04 17.09
CA LEU A 77 3.59 15.24 16.46
C LEU A 77 3.79 16.38 17.50
#